data_2efc869c556fb9aea4c8ca0a38303ad2
#
_entry.id   2efc869c556fb9aea4c8ca0a38303ad2
#
_cell.length_a   1.000
_cell.length_b   1.000
_cell.length_c   1.000
_cell.angle_alpha   90.00
_cell.angle_beta   90.00
_cell.angle_gamma   90.00
#
_symmetry.space_group_name_H-M   'P 1'
#
loop_
_entity.id
_entity.type
_entity.pdbx_description
1 polymer ?
#
loop_
_entity_poly.entity_id
_entity_poly.type
_entity_poly.pdbx_seq_one_letter_code
_entity_poly.pdbx_strand_id
1 'polypeptide(L)'
;MFSLTENQKKLILAFFIAVLLWGYASNQTANIFNYGEEQAASFLMDIGVRNLADEYQVESMSVERAVVRIDYVSYFSQINRDDIKAYVDLRNVESGDNMKIIKVDLPNSARLLGVDPGYILVNVSRKDE
;
A
#
# COMPACT_ATOMS: atom_id res chain seq x y z
N MET A 1 -54.07 -29.33 5.34
CA MET A 1 -52.71 -29.69 4.88
C MET A 1 -52.64 -29.63 3.38
N PHE A 2 -51.69 -28.89 2.84
CA PHE A 2 -51.58 -28.77 1.38
C PHE A 2 -50.96 -30.04 0.79
N SER A 3 -51.68 -30.59 -0.15
CA SER A 3 -51.17 -31.67 -0.98
C SER A 3 -50.75 -31.09 -2.31
N LEU A 4 -49.43 -31.01 -2.53
CA LEU A 4 -48.89 -30.45 -3.75
C LEU A 4 -48.80 -31.57 -4.83
N THR A 5 -49.15 -31.18 -6.05
CA THR A 5 -48.95 -32.07 -7.19
C THR A 5 -47.42 -32.14 -7.52
N GLU A 6 -47.07 -33.17 -8.26
CA GLU A 6 -45.65 -33.33 -8.67
C GLU A 6 -45.14 -32.11 -9.42
N ASN A 7 -45.96 -31.53 -10.28
CA ASN A 7 -45.57 -30.32 -11.01
C ASN A 7 -45.36 -29.13 -10.08
N GLN A 8 -46.21 -28.97 -9.06
CA GLN A 8 -46.08 -27.89 -8.09
C GLN A 8 -44.83 -28.06 -7.24
N LYS A 9 -44.50 -29.28 -6.84
CA LYS A 9 -43.28 -29.57 -6.11
C LYS A 9 -42.04 -29.19 -6.93
N LYS A 10 -42.05 -29.56 -8.21
CA LYS A 10 -40.95 -29.22 -9.13
C LYS A 10 -40.79 -27.73 -9.29
N LEU A 11 -41.89 -26.99 -9.40
CA LEU A 11 -41.85 -25.54 -9.55
C LEU A 11 -41.28 -24.88 -8.27
N ILE A 12 -41.68 -25.33 -7.11
CA ILE A 12 -41.17 -24.81 -5.84
C ILE A 12 -39.68 -25.09 -5.73
N LEU A 13 -39.27 -26.31 -6.06
CA LEU A 13 -37.85 -26.69 -6.02
C LEU A 13 -37.03 -25.83 -6.99
N ALA A 14 -37.54 -25.63 -8.23
CA ALA A 14 -36.85 -24.80 -9.21
C ALA A 14 -36.73 -23.37 -8.74
N PHE A 15 -37.77 -22.84 -8.08
CA PHE A 15 -37.73 -21.50 -7.53
C PHE A 15 -36.64 -21.37 -6.45
N PHE A 16 -36.56 -22.31 -5.53
CA PHE A 16 -35.53 -22.30 -4.49
C PHE A 16 -34.13 -22.36 -5.10
N ILE A 17 -33.93 -23.22 -6.07
CA ILE A 17 -32.63 -23.34 -6.75
C ILE A 17 -32.28 -22.01 -7.43
N ALA A 18 -33.24 -21.38 -8.10
CA ALA A 18 -33.02 -20.10 -8.77
C ALA A 18 -32.62 -19.00 -7.79
N VAL A 19 -33.30 -18.93 -6.64
CA VAL A 19 -32.98 -17.96 -5.58
C VAL A 19 -31.57 -18.20 -5.02
N LEU A 20 -31.23 -19.46 -4.78
CA LEU A 20 -29.89 -19.79 -4.28
C LEU A 20 -28.80 -19.44 -5.28
N LEU A 21 -29.01 -19.72 -6.56
CA LEU A 21 -28.05 -19.36 -7.60
C LEU A 21 -27.93 -17.86 -7.77
N TRP A 22 -29.04 -17.15 -7.72
CA TRP A 22 -29.03 -15.70 -7.77
C TRP A 22 -28.29 -15.10 -6.59
N GLY A 23 -28.56 -15.60 -5.39
CA GLY A 23 -27.86 -15.14 -4.19
C GLY A 23 -26.36 -15.38 -4.28
N TYR A 24 -25.97 -16.56 -4.76
CA TYR A 24 -24.55 -16.88 -4.93
C TYR A 24 -23.88 -15.94 -5.94
N ALA A 25 -24.52 -15.73 -7.09
CA ALA A 25 -23.96 -14.84 -8.13
C ALA A 25 -23.87 -13.39 -7.64
N SER A 26 -24.89 -12.91 -6.93
CA SER A 26 -24.89 -11.56 -6.36
C SER A 26 -23.80 -11.41 -5.32
N ASN A 27 -23.55 -12.43 -4.54
CA ASN A 27 -22.55 -12.40 -3.48
C ASN A 27 -21.13 -12.39 -4.04
N GLN A 28 -20.90 -12.97 -5.20
CA GLN A 28 -19.59 -12.92 -5.85
C GLN A 28 -19.21 -11.49 -6.20
N THR A 29 -20.16 -10.67 -6.62
CA THR A 29 -19.88 -9.26 -6.92
C THR A 29 -19.75 -8.43 -5.66
N ALA A 30 -20.31 -8.87 -4.54
CA ALA A 30 -20.22 -8.18 -3.26
C ALA A 30 -18.97 -8.55 -2.47
N ASN A 31 -18.15 -9.44 -2.98
CA ASN A 31 -16.89 -9.85 -2.34
C ASN A 31 -17.08 -10.33 -0.90
N ILE A 32 -18.03 -11.20 -0.67
CA ILE A 32 -18.35 -11.71 0.67
C ILE A 32 -17.16 -12.47 1.27
N PHE A 33 -16.34 -13.05 0.43
CA PHE A 33 -15.19 -13.83 0.84
C PHE A 33 -13.89 -13.05 0.82
N ASN A 34 -13.99 -11.74 1.03
CA ASN A 34 -12.83 -10.85 1.08
C ASN A 34 -12.06 -10.97 2.39
N TYR A 35 -11.67 -12.17 2.72
CA TYR A 35 -10.78 -12.36 3.84
C TYR A 35 -9.38 -11.98 3.40
N GLY A 36 -8.83 -10.93 4.00
CA GLY A 36 -7.50 -10.49 3.67
C GLY A 36 -7.36 -9.92 2.28
N GLU A 37 -8.36 -9.18 1.82
CA GLU A 37 -8.27 -8.47 0.56
C GLU A 37 -7.12 -7.49 0.59
N GLU A 38 -6.32 -7.49 -0.46
CA GLU A 38 -5.25 -6.52 -0.62
C GLU A 38 -5.85 -5.15 -0.91
N GLN A 39 -5.39 -4.16 -0.18
CA GLN A 39 -5.81 -2.78 -0.37
C GLN A 39 -4.60 -1.93 -0.73
N ALA A 40 -4.76 -1.09 -1.73
CA ALA A 40 -3.74 -0.13 -2.10
C ALA A 40 -4.00 1.19 -1.40
N ALA A 41 -2.94 1.82 -0.92
CA ALA A 41 -3.00 3.13 -0.30
C ALA A 41 -1.81 3.96 -0.74
N SER A 42 -2.01 5.28 -0.77
CA SER A 42 -0.95 6.23 -1.11
C SER A 42 -0.78 7.21 0.03
N PHE A 43 0.46 7.48 0.39
CA PHE A 43 0.81 8.40 1.47
C PHE A 43 1.84 9.40 0.97
N LEU A 44 1.62 10.68 1.28
CA LEU A 44 2.62 11.71 1.06
C LEU A 44 3.53 11.73 2.29
N MET A 45 4.79 11.35 2.10
CA MET A 45 5.75 11.17 3.19
C MET A 45 6.88 12.17 3.07
N ASP A 46 7.30 12.71 4.21
CA ASP A 46 8.53 13.49 4.29
C ASP A 46 9.72 12.55 4.11
N ILE A 47 10.71 12.98 3.34
CA ILE A 47 11.90 12.19 3.08
C ILE A 47 12.92 12.46 4.18
N GLY A 48 13.27 11.43 4.93
CA GLY A 48 14.29 11.51 5.96
C GLY A 48 15.68 11.24 5.40
N VAL A 49 16.68 11.52 6.20
CA VAL A 49 18.09 11.30 5.87
C VAL A 49 18.69 10.35 6.90
N ARG A 50 19.39 9.33 6.42
CA ARG A 50 20.08 8.36 7.29
C ARG A 50 21.54 8.21 6.87
N ASN A 51 22.36 7.87 7.83
CA ASN A 51 23.78 7.53 7.62
C ASN A 51 24.63 8.64 7.03
N LEU A 52 24.23 9.90 7.30
CA LEU A 52 25.05 11.05 6.91
C LEU A 52 26.23 11.15 7.89
N ALA A 53 27.45 11.26 7.33
CA ALA A 53 28.64 11.44 8.15
C ALA A 53 28.60 12.80 8.87
N ASP A 54 29.19 12.85 10.05
CA ASP A 54 29.17 14.05 10.91
C ASP A 54 29.84 15.27 10.25
N GLU A 55 30.76 15.02 9.34
CA GLU A 55 31.47 16.08 8.62
C GLU A 55 30.65 16.75 7.53
N TYR A 56 29.49 16.20 7.21
CA TYR A 56 28.63 16.70 6.15
C TYR A 56 27.30 17.25 6.68
N GLN A 57 26.71 18.10 5.90
CA GLN A 57 25.34 18.60 6.12
C GLN A 57 24.58 18.64 4.80
N VAL A 58 23.29 18.46 4.88
CA VAL A 58 22.41 18.56 3.72
C VAL A 58 22.07 20.02 3.49
N GLU A 59 22.44 20.56 2.34
CA GLU A 59 22.09 21.94 1.96
C GLU A 59 20.69 22.02 1.39
N SER A 60 20.35 21.09 0.51
CA SER A 60 19.04 21.07 -0.13
C SER A 60 18.76 19.67 -0.70
N MET A 61 17.49 19.44 -0.95
CA MET A 61 17.03 18.26 -1.69
C MET A 61 16.12 18.73 -2.81
N SER A 62 16.20 18.07 -3.96
CA SER A 62 15.38 18.45 -5.11
C SER A 62 13.89 18.31 -4.82
N VAL A 63 13.52 17.37 -3.96
CA VAL A 63 12.15 17.17 -3.49
C VAL A 63 12.22 16.78 -2.01
N GLU A 64 11.34 17.34 -1.20
CA GLU A 64 11.32 17.05 0.25
C GLU A 64 10.31 15.99 0.62
N ARG A 65 9.37 15.68 -0.26
CA ARG A 65 8.29 14.72 -0.02
C ARG A 65 8.14 13.80 -1.21
N ALA A 66 7.71 12.59 -0.92
CA ALA A 66 7.43 11.60 -1.95
C ALA A 66 6.09 10.92 -1.68
N VAL A 67 5.43 10.52 -2.74
CA VAL A 67 4.22 9.70 -2.64
C VAL A 67 4.64 8.25 -2.58
N VAL A 68 4.31 7.58 -1.49
CA VAL A 68 4.59 6.17 -1.29
C VAL A 68 3.29 5.40 -1.51
N ARG A 69 3.30 4.48 -2.46
CA ARG A 69 2.16 3.61 -2.73
C ARG A 69 2.47 2.23 -2.20
N ILE A 70 1.56 1.72 -1.41
CA ILE A 70 1.71 0.42 -0.77
C ILE A 70 0.48 -0.43 -1.02
N ASP A 71 0.70 -1.72 -0.89
CA ASP A 71 -0.33 -2.73 -0.91
C ASP A 71 -0.26 -3.46 0.43
N TYR A 72 -1.41 -3.63 1.07
CA TYR A 72 -1.45 -4.26 2.38
C TYR A 72 -2.71 -5.09 2.53
N VAL A 73 -2.66 -6.06 3.44
CA VAL A 73 -3.79 -6.88 3.77
C VAL A 73 -4.45 -6.30 5.00
N SER A 74 -5.71 -5.88 4.88
CA SER A 74 -6.45 -5.21 5.95
C SER A 74 -7.03 -6.17 6.99
N TYR A 75 -6.46 -7.35 7.09
CA TYR A 75 -7.00 -8.46 7.87
C TYR A 75 -7.03 -8.18 9.37
N PHE A 76 -5.93 -7.71 9.90
CA PHE A 76 -5.74 -7.58 11.35
C PHE A 76 -5.48 -6.16 11.81
N SER A 77 -5.06 -5.29 10.91
CA SER A 77 -4.72 -3.92 11.30
C SER A 77 -4.78 -3.01 10.10
N GLN A 78 -5.03 -1.74 10.38
CA GLN A 78 -4.85 -0.68 9.40
C GLN A 78 -3.41 -0.19 9.47
N ILE A 79 -2.87 0.17 8.32
CA ILE A 79 -1.53 0.75 8.26
C ILE A 79 -1.67 2.25 8.42
N ASN A 80 -1.01 2.79 9.43
CA ASN A 80 -0.96 4.21 9.69
C ASN A 80 0.27 4.82 9.02
N ARG A 81 0.18 6.11 8.73
CA ARG A 81 1.28 6.85 8.15
C ARG A 81 2.57 6.71 8.99
N ASP A 82 2.44 6.66 10.30
CA ASP A 82 3.58 6.54 11.20
C ASP A 82 4.32 5.21 11.10
N ASP A 83 3.67 4.20 10.53
CA ASP A 83 4.28 2.89 10.31
C ASP A 83 5.19 2.87 9.08
N ILE A 84 5.18 3.92 8.30
CA ILE A 84 5.90 4.03 7.04
C ILE A 84 6.98 5.10 7.19
N LYS A 85 8.21 4.77 6.76
CA LYS A 85 9.33 5.71 6.78
C LYS A 85 9.94 5.77 5.38
N ALA A 86 9.97 6.97 4.79
CA ALA A 86 10.68 7.21 3.54
C ALA A 86 11.98 7.93 3.85
N TYR A 87 13.07 7.52 3.23
CA TYR A 87 14.37 8.08 3.53
C TYR A 87 15.35 7.86 2.38
N VAL A 88 16.43 8.64 2.41
CA VAL A 88 17.60 8.40 1.55
C VAL A 88 18.78 8.05 2.45
N ASP A 89 19.61 7.12 1.98
CA ASP A 89 20.82 6.70 2.66
C ASP A 89 21.98 7.51 2.09
N LEU A 90 22.56 8.36 2.92
CA LEU A 90 23.64 9.25 2.52
C LEU A 90 25.02 8.69 2.88
N ARG A 91 25.11 7.37 2.92
CA ARG A 91 26.40 6.70 3.05
C ARG A 91 27.22 6.94 1.78
N ASN A 92 28.49 7.28 1.95
CA ASN A 92 29.42 7.48 0.83
C ASN A 92 29.04 8.62 -0.12
N VAL A 93 28.43 9.70 0.41
CA VAL A 93 28.14 10.88 -0.40
C VAL A 93 29.41 11.74 -0.54
N GLU A 94 29.39 12.59 -1.58
CA GLU A 94 30.43 13.58 -1.83
C GLU A 94 29.82 14.97 -1.75
N SER A 95 30.66 15.99 -1.55
CA SER A 95 30.21 17.38 -1.62
C SER A 95 29.61 17.65 -2.99
N GLY A 96 28.47 18.34 -2.99
CA GLY A 96 27.73 18.65 -4.21
C GLY A 96 26.48 17.81 -4.33
N ASP A 97 26.00 17.66 -5.55
CA ASP A 97 24.75 16.93 -5.80
C ASP A 97 25.02 15.41 -5.85
N ASN A 98 24.22 14.68 -5.10
CA ASN A 98 24.25 13.24 -5.07
C ASN A 98 22.88 12.71 -5.45
N MET A 99 22.82 11.82 -6.44
CA MET A 99 21.56 11.15 -6.79
C MET A 99 21.34 9.97 -5.87
N LYS A 100 20.21 9.97 -5.17
CA LYS A 100 19.90 8.91 -4.20
C LYS A 100 18.50 8.36 -4.46
N ILE A 101 18.40 7.04 -4.35
CA ILE A 101 17.12 6.34 -4.44
C ILE A 101 16.41 6.49 -3.11
N ILE A 102 15.12 6.77 -3.17
CA ILE A 102 14.29 6.84 -1.97
C ILE A 102 13.98 5.42 -1.53
N LYS A 103 14.33 5.12 -0.29
CA LYS A 103 14.04 3.83 0.34
C LYS A 103 12.86 3.98 1.29
N VAL A 104 12.10 2.92 1.46
CA VAL A 104 10.93 2.93 2.31
C VAL A 104 10.98 1.74 3.26
N ASP A 105 10.82 2.02 4.56
CA ASP A 105 10.62 0.99 5.57
C ASP A 105 9.13 0.79 5.76
N LEU A 106 8.69 -0.45 5.66
CA LEU A 106 7.29 -0.83 5.79
C LEU A 106 7.13 -1.92 6.85
N PRO A 107 5.96 -1.98 7.50
CA PRO A 107 5.66 -3.13 8.34
C PRO A 107 5.54 -4.41 7.49
N ASN A 108 5.66 -5.56 8.14
CA ASN A 108 5.65 -6.86 7.44
C ASN A 108 4.34 -7.14 6.69
N SER A 109 3.26 -6.50 7.09
CA SER A 109 1.95 -6.66 6.46
C SER A 109 1.77 -5.85 5.19
N ALA A 110 2.76 -5.04 4.81
CA ALA A 110 2.67 -4.16 3.67
C ALA A 110 3.74 -4.50 2.63
N ARG A 111 3.42 -4.22 1.37
CA ARG A 111 4.33 -4.38 0.25
C ARG A 111 4.40 -3.06 -0.51
N LEU A 112 5.61 -2.67 -0.89
CA LEU A 112 5.81 -1.44 -1.65
C LEU A 112 5.41 -1.65 -3.11
N LEU A 113 4.48 -0.81 -3.58
CA LEU A 113 4.09 -0.77 -5.00
C LEU A 113 4.92 0.21 -5.79
N GLY A 114 5.26 1.34 -5.18
CA GLY A 114 6.07 2.34 -5.86
C GLY A 114 6.27 3.58 -5.01
N VAL A 115 7.25 4.37 -5.41
CA VAL A 115 7.57 5.67 -4.80
C VAL A 115 7.72 6.68 -5.92
N ASP A 116 7.09 7.83 -5.77
CA ASP A 116 7.16 8.89 -6.78
C ASP A 116 7.50 10.23 -6.10
N PRO A 117 8.65 10.83 -6.39
CA PRO A 117 9.71 10.36 -7.29
C PRO A 117 10.47 9.16 -6.70
N GLY A 118 11.08 8.35 -7.56
CA GLY A 118 11.84 7.17 -7.11
C GLY A 118 13.23 7.53 -6.64
N TYR A 119 13.75 8.66 -7.06
CA TYR A 119 15.07 9.15 -6.67
C TYR A 119 15.03 10.68 -6.58
N ILE A 120 16.00 11.22 -5.86
CA ILE A 120 16.15 12.67 -5.71
C ILE A 120 17.62 13.04 -5.78
N LEU A 121 17.87 14.33 -6.01
CA LEU A 121 19.19 14.90 -5.85
C LEU A 121 19.31 15.52 -4.47
N VAL A 122 20.35 15.16 -3.75
CA VAL A 122 20.64 15.71 -2.43
C VAL A 122 21.93 16.49 -2.52
N ASN A 123 21.89 17.78 -2.25
CA ASN A 123 23.06 18.62 -2.20
C ASN A 123 23.65 18.59 -0.80
N VAL A 124 24.89 18.15 -0.71
CA VAL A 124 25.60 17.97 0.54
C VAL A 124 26.86 18.82 0.52
N SER A 125 27.16 19.46 1.64
CA SER A 125 28.40 20.20 1.80
C SER A 125 29.10 19.74 3.08
N ARG A 126 30.40 20.02 3.15
CA ARG A 126 31.15 19.81 4.38
C ARG A 126 30.87 20.96 5.35
N LYS A 127 30.77 20.64 6.63
CA LYS A 127 30.50 21.65 7.65
C LYS A 127 31.62 22.66 7.81
N ASP A 128 32.83 22.30 7.37
CA ASP A 128 34.00 23.14 7.45
C ASP A 128 34.26 23.97 6.19
N GLU A 129 33.38 23.89 5.21
CA GLU A 129 33.44 24.68 3.99
C GLU A 129 32.74 26.03 4.13
#